data_ba617a61f16a9430ce2d5d08ca56b889
#
_entry.id   ba617a61f16a9430ce2d5d08ca56b889
#
_cell.length_a   1.000
_cell.length_b   1.000
_cell.length_c   1.000
_cell.angle_alpha   90.00
_cell.angle_beta   90.00
_cell.angle_gamma   90.00
#
_symmetry.space_group_name_H-M   'P 1'
#
loop_
_entity.id
_entity.type
_entity.pdbx_description
1 polymer ?
#
loop_
_entity_poly.entity_id
_entity_poly.type
_entity_poly.pdbx_seq_one_letter_code
_entity_poly.pdbx_strand_id
1 'polypeptide(L)'
;MRTDYNKPEALEHIFMRKYDSDNPQPEIPFTRDEVRDAIIATGGNVPSNLNNFVKDLTRSGNSDARSSSARQAGYFLREGTHSGSMGIFFQDSGPFAGVISIACPSDLAAKPIRIEIPPYILDLLRPDEGGLLAAIEYGGILDDFFGVPKGTITRVQAPVKVQPHELDCFFVMKKGNRRVPIPCEAKSKGNDVLTL
;
A
#
# COMPACT_ATOMS: atom_id res chain seq x y z
N MET A 1 -22.25 7.66 -0.32
CA MET A 1 -22.69 8.02 -1.68
C MET A 1 -22.21 6.92 -2.60
N ARG A 2 -23.07 6.07 -3.16
CA ARG A 2 -22.69 5.07 -4.16
C ARG A 2 -22.20 5.80 -5.41
N THR A 3 -21.02 5.49 -5.88
CA THR A 3 -20.51 5.97 -7.16
C THR A 3 -21.29 5.28 -8.29
N ASP A 4 -22.03 6.05 -9.08
CA ASP A 4 -22.88 5.53 -10.18
C ASP A 4 -22.02 5.10 -11.40
N TYR A 5 -20.82 4.58 -11.19
CA TYR A 5 -19.95 4.09 -12.25
C TYR A 5 -19.17 2.85 -11.86
N ASN A 6 -18.84 2.03 -12.82
CA ASN A 6 -18.07 0.80 -12.66
C ASN A 6 -16.57 1.07 -12.88
N LYS A 7 -15.78 1.14 -11.81
CA LYS A 7 -14.32 1.40 -11.86
C LYS A 7 -13.56 0.36 -12.70
N PRO A 8 -13.77 -0.95 -12.54
CA PRO A 8 -13.14 -1.96 -13.38
C PRO A 8 -13.43 -1.79 -14.86
N GLU A 9 -14.66 -1.44 -15.24
CA GLU A 9 -15.07 -1.26 -16.63
C GLU A 9 -14.42 0.00 -17.24
N ALA A 10 -14.36 1.10 -16.51
CA ALA A 10 -13.63 2.29 -16.93
C ALA A 10 -12.13 2.00 -17.10
N LEU A 11 -11.54 1.21 -16.20
CA LEU A 11 -10.13 0.81 -16.27
C LEU A 11 -9.86 -0.08 -17.49
N GLU A 12 -10.77 -1.02 -17.77
CA GLU A 12 -10.73 -1.86 -18.99
C GLU A 12 -10.74 -1.00 -20.25
N HIS A 13 -11.65 -0.02 -20.30
CA HIS A 13 -11.75 0.91 -21.43
C HIS A 13 -10.46 1.69 -21.66
N ILE A 14 -9.81 2.17 -20.58
CA ILE A 14 -8.51 2.86 -20.67
C ILE A 14 -7.45 1.94 -21.23
N PHE A 15 -7.36 0.71 -20.68
CA PHE A 15 -6.35 -0.26 -21.11
C PHE A 15 -6.50 -0.59 -22.58
N MET A 16 -7.70 -0.95 -23.04
CA MET A 16 -7.97 -1.32 -24.41
C MET A 16 -7.69 -0.21 -25.44
N ARG A 17 -7.85 1.05 -25.04
CA ARG A 17 -7.50 2.20 -25.89
C ARG A 17 -6.01 2.46 -26.05
N LYS A 18 -5.22 2.06 -25.08
CA LYS A 18 -3.79 2.41 -25.00
C LYS A 18 -2.87 1.22 -25.26
N TYR A 19 -3.36 0.02 -25.05
CA TYR A 19 -2.58 -1.20 -25.23
C TYR A 19 -2.46 -1.55 -26.72
N ASP A 20 -1.23 -1.69 -27.17
CA ASP A 20 -0.89 -2.18 -28.51
C ASP A 20 -0.22 -3.55 -28.36
N SER A 21 -0.88 -4.60 -28.85
CA SER A 21 -0.36 -5.97 -28.81
C SER A 21 0.85 -6.18 -29.71
N ASP A 22 0.97 -5.38 -30.77
CA ASP A 22 2.08 -5.49 -31.72
C ASP A 22 3.34 -4.77 -31.25
N ASN A 23 3.16 -3.81 -30.29
CA ASN A 23 4.24 -3.05 -29.69
C ASN A 23 4.00 -2.81 -28.20
N PRO A 24 4.04 -3.86 -27.36
CA PRO A 24 3.73 -3.75 -25.95
C PRO A 24 4.75 -2.87 -25.22
N GLN A 25 4.27 -1.83 -24.56
CA GLN A 25 5.09 -0.92 -23.77
C GLN A 25 5.25 -1.46 -22.34
N PRO A 26 6.43 -1.37 -21.71
CA PRO A 26 6.63 -1.83 -20.33
C PRO A 26 5.78 -1.06 -19.30
N GLU A 27 5.42 0.16 -19.62
CA GLU A 27 4.54 1.01 -18.80
C GLU A 27 3.55 1.77 -19.70
N ILE A 28 2.27 1.77 -19.30
CA ILE A 28 1.19 2.48 -19.97
C ILE A 28 0.57 3.45 -18.96
N PRO A 29 1.05 4.71 -18.91
CA PRO A 29 0.50 5.72 -18.02
C PRO A 29 -0.85 6.23 -18.54
N PHE A 30 -1.74 6.62 -17.61
CA PHE A 30 -2.99 7.29 -17.93
C PHE A 30 -3.27 8.46 -16.99
N THR A 31 -3.99 9.44 -17.51
CA THR A 31 -4.27 10.70 -16.86
C THR A 31 -5.65 10.72 -16.20
N ARG A 32 -5.91 11.78 -15.42
CA ARG A 32 -7.25 12.02 -14.83
C ARG A 32 -8.32 12.25 -15.90
N ASP A 33 -7.98 12.92 -17.00
CA ASP A 33 -8.93 13.21 -18.06
C ASP A 33 -9.28 11.92 -18.81
N GLU A 34 -8.33 11.04 -19.05
CA GLU A 34 -8.61 9.70 -19.62
C GLU A 34 -9.52 8.85 -18.71
N VAL A 35 -9.41 8.99 -17.40
CA VAL A 35 -10.35 8.33 -16.46
C VAL A 35 -11.75 8.93 -16.58
N ARG A 36 -11.88 10.25 -16.71
CA ARG A 36 -13.18 10.90 -16.93
C ARG A 36 -13.83 10.44 -18.21
N ASP A 37 -13.06 10.46 -19.30
CA ASP A 37 -13.53 10.02 -20.62
C ASP A 37 -13.99 8.56 -20.60
N ALA A 38 -13.24 7.69 -19.93
CA ALA A 38 -13.59 6.29 -19.80
C ALA A 38 -14.87 6.08 -18.98
N ILE A 39 -15.07 6.82 -17.88
CA ILE A 39 -16.30 6.76 -17.10
C ILE A 39 -17.51 7.18 -17.95
N ILE A 40 -17.37 8.25 -18.74
CA ILE A 40 -18.44 8.71 -19.64
C ILE A 40 -18.71 7.67 -20.74
N ALA A 41 -17.65 7.13 -21.36
CA ALA A 41 -17.75 6.14 -22.42
C ALA A 41 -18.41 4.83 -21.96
N THR A 42 -18.28 4.48 -20.67
CA THR A 42 -18.92 3.31 -20.06
C THR A 42 -20.29 3.63 -19.44
N GLY A 43 -20.85 4.83 -19.71
CA GLY A 43 -22.19 5.21 -19.28
C GLY A 43 -22.30 5.64 -17.81
N GLY A 44 -21.16 5.88 -17.15
CA GLY A 44 -21.13 6.31 -15.75
C GLY A 44 -21.17 7.82 -15.55
N ASN A 45 -21.48 8.25 -14.33
CA ASN A 45 -21.41 9.64 -13.91
C ASN A 45 -20.06 9.95 -13.30
N VAL A 46 -19.38 10.97 -13.80
CA VAL A 46 -18.05 11.38 -13.27
C VAL A 46 -18.20 11.97 -11.88
N PRO A 47 -17.56 11.38 -10.85
CA PRO A 47 -17.62 11.94 -9.51
C PRO A 47 -16.80 13.23 -9.43
N SER A 48 -17.14 14.09 -8.47
CA SER A 48 -16.41 15.33 -8.19
C SER A 48 -14.96 15.09 -7.77
N ASN A 49 -14.67 13.93 -7.17
CA ASN A 49 -13.34 13.55 -6.70
C ASN A 49 -12.92 12.19 -7.25
N LEU A 50 -11.89 12.19 -8.08
CA LEU A 50 -11.26 11.00 -8.65
C LEU A 50 -9.95 10.59 -7.94
N ASN A 51 -9.51 11.31 -6.91
CA ASN A 51 -8.20 11.09 -6.28
C ASN A 51 -7.98 9.65 -5.79
N ASN A 52 -9.04 8.97 -5.42
CA ASN A 52 -8.97 7.60 -4.92
C ASN A 52 -9.30 6.54 -6.00
N PHE A 53 -9.42 6.92 -7.26
CA PHE A 53 -9.82 5.97 -8.32
C PHE A 53 -8.89 4.75 -8.38
N VAL A 54 -7.60 4.98 -8.53
CA VAL A 54 -6.59 3.91 -8.57
C VAL A 54 -6.37 3.31 -7.19
N LYS A 55 -6.29 4.15 -6.16
CA LYS A 55 -6.07 3.75 -4.77
C LYS A 55 -7.12 2.74 -4.26
N ASP A 56 -8.39 2.97 -4.59
CA ASP A 56 -9.48 2.06 -4.21
C ASP A 56 -9.38 0.71 -4.95
N LEU A 57 -8.88 0.70 -6.17
CA LEU A 57 -8.68 -0.50 -6.96
C LEU A 57 -7.47 -1.33 -6.51
N THR A 58 -6.44 -0.68 -5.99
CA THR A 58 -5.19 -1.34 -5.56
C THR A 58 -5.21 -1.76 -4.09
N ARG A 59 -5.97 -1.06 -3.21
CA ARG A 59 -6.03 -1.32 -1.75
C ARG A 59 -7.02 -2.41 -1.34
N SER A 60 -7.97 -2.74 -2.16
CA SER A 60 -9.11 -3.58 -1.74
C SER A 60 -8.79 -5.05 -1.50
N GLY A 61 -7.53 -5.46 -1.48
CA GLY A 61 -7.15 -6.88 -1.34
C GLY A 61 -7.66 -7.75 -2.49
N ASN A 62 -8.39 -7.13 -3.41
CA ASN A 62 -8.89 -7.77 -4.61
C ASN A 62 -7.77 -7.75 -5.65
N SER A 63 -6.98 -8.81 -5.67
CA SER A 63 -6.05 -9.08 -6.77
C SER A 63 -6.72 -9.05 -8.14
N ASP A 64 -8.05 -9.05 -8.17
CA ASP A 64 -8.91 -9.08 -9.35
C ASP A 64 -9.48 -7.71 -9.77
N ALA A 65 -9.14 -6.63 -9.09
CA ALA A 65 -9.57 -5.28 -9.48
C ALA A 65 -8.90 -4.77 -10.77
N ARG A 66 -7.94 -5.52 -11.31
CA ARG A 66 -7.37 -5.26 -12.64
C ARG A 66 -8.40 -5.54 -13.72
N SER A 67 -8.37 -4.75 -14.80
CA SER A 67 -9.12 -5.07 -16.00
C SER A 67 -8.77 -6.49 -16.49
N SER A 68 -9.73 -7.21 -17.06
CA SER A 68 -9.52 -8.58 -17.53
C SER A 68 -8.45 -8.65 -18.60
N SER A 69 -8.44 -7.70 -19.54
CA SER A 69 -7.49 -7.61 -20.64
C SER A 69 -6.08 -7.27 -20.16
N ALA A 70 -5.95 -6.33 -19.20
CA ALA A 70 -4.64 -6.01 -18.62
C ALA A 70 -4.02 -7.23 -17.93
N ARG A 71 -4.83 -8.04 -17.23
CA ARG A 71 -4.39 -9.26 -16.59
C ARG A 71 -3.93 -10.31 -17.60
N GLN A 72 -4.71 -10.52 -18.65
CA GLN A 72 -4.36 -11.47 -19.74
C GLN A 72 -3.08 -11.07 -20.45
N ALA A 73 -2.82 -9.76 -20.58
CA ALA A 73 -1.61 -9.22 -21.17
C ALA A 73 -0.42 -9.12 -20.18
N GLY A 74 -0.58 -9.56 -18.92
CA GLY A 74 0.48 -9.57 -17.93
C GLY A 74 0.76 -8.21 -17.27
N TYR A 75 -0.19 -7.27 -17.31
CA TYR A 75 -0.03 -5.96 -16.69
C TYR A 75 -0.65 -5.91 -15.29
N PHE A 76 0.01 -5.12 -14.44
CA PHE A 76 -0.44 -4.74 -13.11
C PHE A 76 -0.83 -3.27 -13.09
N LEU A 77 -1.59 -2.85 -12.08
CA LEU A 77 -1.99 -1.47 -11.88
C LEU A 77 -1.31 -0.88 -10.65
N ARG A 78 -0.82 0.37 -10.76
CA ARG A 78 -0.35 1.18 -9.63
C ARG A 78 -0.78 2.64 -9.77
N GLU A 79 -0.65 3.41 -8.69
CA GLU A 79 -0.78 4.87 -8.75
C GLU A 79 0.29 5.49 -9.66
N GLY A 80 -0.04 6.60 -10.31
CA GLY A 80 0.90 7.31 -11.18
C GLY A 80 2.05 7.95 -10.41
N THR A 81 3.26 7.77 -10.91
CA THR A 81 4.49 8.32 -10.31
C THR A 81 4.97 9.58 -11.00
N HIS A 82 4.49 9.83 -12.22
CA HIS A 82 4.91 10.99 -13.02
C HIS A 82 3.91 12.13 -12.91
N SER A 83 4.40 13.37 -13.03
CA SER A 83 3.57 14.57 -13.07
C SER A 83 2.47 14.41 -14.14
N GLY A 84 1.21 14.52 -13.71
CA GLY A 84 0.03 14.39 -14.59
C GLY A 84 -0.52 12.99 -14.79
N SER A 85 0.20 11.91 -14.41
CA SER A 85 -0.36 10.56 -14.47
C SER A 85 -1.18 10.26 -13.22
N MET A 86 -2.35 9.68 -13.41
CA MET A 86 -3.22 9.20 -12.32
C MET A 86 -2.92 7.76 -11.97
N GLY A 87 -2.61 6.95 -12.95
CA GLY A 87 -2.26 5.55 -12.80
C GLY A 87 -1.36 5.06 -13.92
N ILE A 88 -0.78 3.90 -13.71
CA ILE A 88 0.11 3.24 -14.67
C ILE A 88 -0.22 1.75 -14.69
N PHE A 89 -0.46 1.20 -15.88
CA PHE A 89 -0.31 -0.24 -16.08
C PHE A 89 1.15 -0.55 -16.34
N PHE A 90 1.69 -1.56 -15.70
CA PHE A 90 3.09 -1.95 -15.85
C PHE A 90 3.22 -3.47 -15.96
N GLN A 91 4.18 -3.93 -16.75
CA GLN A 91 4.53 -5.34 -16.85
C GLN A 91 5.44 -5.76 -15.70
N ASP A 92 5.38 -7.03 -15.32
CA ASP A 92 6.21 -7.61 -14.26
C ASP A 92 7.72 -7.62 -14.60
N SER A 93 8.05 -7.40 -15.86
CA SER A 93 9.43 -7.24 -16.35
C SER A 93 10.02 -5.83 -16.19
N GLY A 94 9.22 -4.87 -15.69
CA GLY A 94 9.64 -3.49 -15.44
C GLY A 94 10.50 -3.33 -14.17
N PRO A 95 10.74 -2.10 -13.72
CA PRO A 95 11.53 -1.80 -12.51
C PRO A 95 10.99 -2.41 -11.21
N PHE A 96 9.81 -3.02 -11.26
CA PHE A 96 9.18 -3.79 -10.19
C PHE A 96 9.12 -5.29 -10.49
N ALA A 97 9.87 -5.76 -11.50
CA ALA A 97 10.09 -7.18 -11.72
C ALA A 97 10.62 -7.80 -10.42
N GLY A 98 9.91 -8.80 -9.91
CA GLY A 98 10.23 -9.40 -8.63
C GLY A 98 9.39 -8.89 -7.44
N VAL A 99 8.24 -8.25 -7.67
CA VAL A 99 7.22 -8.11 -6.62
C VAL A 99 6.79 -9.51 -6.19
N ILE A 100 7.36 -9.95 -5.08
CA ILE A 100 7.02 -11.23 -4.47
C ILE A 100 5.76 -11.01 -3.64
N SER A 101 4.65 -11.64 -4.02
CA SER A 101 3.49 -11.75 -3.15
C SER A 101 3.79 -12.79 -2.08
N ILE A 102 4.09 -12.34 -0.87
CA ILE A 102 4.24 -13.23 0.29
C ILE A 102 2.86 -13.42 0.89
N ALA A 103 2.30 -14.61 0.73
CA ALA A 103 1.10 -14.98 1.48
C ALA A 103 1.46 -15.02 2.98
N CYS A 104 0.74 -14.23 3.78
CA CYS A 104 0.85 -14.36 5.24
C CYS A 104 0.36 -15.77 5.62
N PRO A 105 1.15 -16.60 6.32
CA PRO A 105 0.68 -17.90 6.76
C PRO A 105 -0.58 -17.74 7.62
N SER A 106 -1.66 -18.43 7.24
CA SER A 106 -2.95 -18.37 7.94
C SER A 106 -2.92 -19.00 9.35
N ASP A 107 -1.86 -19.72 9.66
CA ASP A 107 -1.66 -20.49 10.89
C ASP A 107 -0.67 -19.85 11.88
N LEU A 108 -0.24 -18.62 11.64
CA LEU A 108 0.54 -17.87 12.61
C LEU A 108 -0.32 -17.60 13.85
N ALA A 109 -0.11 -18.41 14.89
CA ALA A 109 -0.68 -18.13 16.19
C ALA A 109 -0.14 -16.81 16.72
N ALA A 110 -1.03 -15.83 16.92
CA ALA A 110 -0.66 -14.58 17.56
C ALA A 110 -0.11 -14.89 18.97
N LYS A 111 1.11 -14.46 19.25
CA LYS A 111 1.69 -14.54 20.59
C LYS A 111 1.46 -13.22 21.28
N PRO A 112 0.85 -13.19 22.48
CA PRO A 112 0.77 -11.95 23.25
C PRO A 112 2.18 -11.51 23.64
N ILE A 113 2.50 -10.27 23.37
CA ILE A 113 3.76 -9.64 23.76
C ILE A 113 3.42 -8.67 24.90
N ARG A 114 4.06 -8.88 26.06
CA ARG A 114 3.97 -7.92 27.15
C ARG A 114 4.92 -6.76 26.87
N ILE A 115 4.38 -5.56 26.80
CA ILE A 115 5.15 -4.34 26.60
C ILE A 115 5.26 -3.60 27.91
N GLU A 116 6.47 -3.26 28.32
CA GLU A 116 6.70 -2.40 29.49
C GLU A 116 6.84 -0.94 29.00
N ILE A 117 5.73 -0.23 28.99
CA ILE A 117 5.68 1.20 28.68
C ILE A 117 5.37 1.94 30.00
N PRO A 118 6.12 3.02 30.32
CA PRO A 118 5.79 3.84 31.48
C PRO A 118 4.33 4.34 31.41
N PRO A 119 3.56 4.30 32.51
CA PRO A 119 2.15 4.68 32.52
C PRO A 119 1.88 6.07 31.90
N TYR A 120 2.72 7.06 32.21
CA TYR A 120 2.57 8.42 31.69
C TYR A 120 2.77 8.52 30.17
N ILE A 121 3.47 7.57 29.54
CA ILE A 121 3.54 7.47 28.07
C ILE A 121 2.30 6.78 27.53
N LEU A 122 1.85 5.72 28.23
CA LEU A 122 0.70 4.94 27.82
C LEU A 122 -0.57 5.80 27.71
N ASP A 123 -0.77 6.69 28.68
CA ASP A 123 -1.91 7.62 28.71
C ASP A 123 -1.93 8.62 27.52
N LEU A 124 -0.81 8.80 26.84
CA LEU A 124 -0.67 9.69 25.69
C LEU A 124 -0.82 8.95 24.35
N LEU A 125 -0.77 7.62 24.35
CA LEU A 125 -0.90 6.84 23.12
C LEU A 125 -2.36 6.81 22.67
N ARG A 126 -2.57 7.06 21.38
CA ARG A 126 -3.88 6.93 20.77
C ARG A 126 -4.19 5.46 20.48
N PRO A 127 -5.47 5.04 20.54
CA PRO A 127 -5.89 3.69 20.18
C PRO A 127 -6.01 3.56 18.64
N ASP A 128 -4.97 3.95 17.91
CA ASP A 128 -4.88 3.90 16.45
C ASP A 128 -3.54 3.29 15.99
N GLU A 129 -3.35 3.20 14.68
CA GLU A 129 -2.11 2.65 14.08
C GLU A 129 -0.87 3.45 14.51
N GLY A 130 -1.00 4.76 14.67
CA GLY A 130 0.09 5.62 15.16
C GLY A 130 0.49 5.32 16.59
N GLY A 131 -0.49 5.11 17.48
CA GLY A 131 -0.26 4.71 18.86
C GLY A 131 0.34 3.32 18.97
N LEU A 132 -0.09 2.36 18.13
CA LEU A 132 0.52 1.03 18.04
C LEU A 132 2.00 1.12 17.65
N LEU A 133 2.33 1.90 16.64
CA LEU A 133 3.72 2.09 16.20
C LEU A 133 4.59 2.76 17.27
N ALA A 134 4.03 3.72 18.01
CA ALA A 134 4.70 4.34 19.14
C ALA A 134 4.94 3.32 20.28
N ALA A 135 3.96 2.47 20.58
CA ALA A 135 4.10 1.40 21.56
C ALA A 135 5.20 0.39 21.19
N ILE A 136 5.28 0.03 19.90
CA ILE A 136 6.34 -0.84 19.37
C ILE A 136 7.71 -0.22 19.58
N GLU A 137 7.85 1.07 19.34
CA GLU A 137 9.10 1.81 19.49
C GLU A 137 9.51 1.94 20.98
N TYR A 138 8.61 2.44 21.84
CA TYR A 138 8.88 2.62 23.27
C TYR A 138 9.12 1.30 23.99
N GLY A 139 8.41 0.25 23.61
CA GLY A 139 8.56 -1.09 24.18
C GLY A 139 9.82 -1.82 23.70
N GLY A 140 10.49 -1.33 22.67
CA GLY A 140 11.65 -2.00 22.08
C GLY A 140 11.31 -3.35 21.46
N ILE A 141 10.07 -3.53 20.95
CA ILE A 141 9.57 -4.82 20.45
C ILE A 141 10.40 -5.33 19.28
N LEU A 142 10.79 -4.44 18.36
CA LEU A 142 11.62 -4.84 17.23
C LEU A 142 13.03 -5.22 17.66
N ASP A 143 13.59 -4.55 18.66
CA ASP A 143 14.90 -4.91 19.23
C ASP A 143 14.85 -6.33 19.80
N ASP A 144 13.83 -6.64 20.58
CA ASP A 144 13.62 -7.98 21.16
C ASP A 144 13.38 -9.04 20.07
N PHE A 145 12.58 -8.70 19.05
CA PHE A 145 12.32 -9.60 17.92
C PHE A 145 13.58 -9.96 17.14
N PHE A 146 14.45 -8.99 16.90
CA PHE A 146 15.70 -9.20 16.17
C PHE A 146 16.87 -9.63 17.09
N GLY A 147 16.65 -9.74 18.39
CA GLY A 147 17.67 -10.15 19.36
C GLY A 147 18.83 -9.15 19.47
N VAL A 148 18.55 -7.86 19.35
CA VAL A 148 19.54 -6.79 19.44
C VAL A 148 19.32 -5.93 20.69
N PRO A 149 20.35 -5.22 21.20
CA PRO A 149 20.18 -4.31 22.35
C PRO A 149 19.11 -3.25 22.10
N LYS A 150 18.31 -2.94 23.13
CA LYS A 150 17.28 -1.90 23.05
C LYS A 150 17.84 -0.57 22.56
N GLY A 151 17.10 0.07 21.65
CA GLY A 151 17.51 1.32 21.00
C GLY A 151 18.43 1.13 19.79
N THR A 152 18.68 -0.10 19.36
CA THR A 152 19.43 -0.38 18.12
C THR A 152 18.59 -0.12 16.88
N ILE A 153 17.27 -0.32 16.99
CA ILE A 153 16.31 -0.09 15.93
C ILE A 153 15.58 1.21 16.22
N THR A 154 15.66 2.14 15.28
CA THR A 154 15.10 3.49 15.44
C THR A 154 14.12 3.79 14.34
N ARG A 155 12.99 4.40 14.69
CA ARG A 155 12.03 4.93 13.73
C ARG A 155 12.62 6.15 13.03
N VAL A 156 12.60 6.14 11.70
CA VAL A 156 13.17 7.24 10.91
C VAL A 156 12.08 8.19 10.44
N GLN A 157 10.97 7.66 9.96
CA GLN A 157 9.90 8.45 9.39
C GLN A 157 8.57 7.71 9.43
N ALA A 158 7.46 8.48 9.52
CA ALA A 158 6.10 7.99 9.38
C ALA A 158 5.20 9.13 8.87
N PRO A 159 4.32 8.90 7.90
CA PRO A 159 4.29 7.77 6.96
C PRO A 159 5.36 7.91 5.87
N VAL A 160 5.70 6.82 5.21
CA VAL A 160 6.65 6.82 4.08
C VAL A 160 5.93 6.36 2.82
N LYS A 161 5.95 7.20 1.79
CA LYS A 161 5.43 6.82 0.47
C LYS A 161 6.49 6.11 -0.33
N VAL A 162 6.35 4.80 -0.45
CA VAL A 162 7.15 3.97 -1.35
C VAL A 162 6.21 3.48 -2.44
N GLN A 163 6.25 4.12 -3.59
CA GLN A 163 5.39 3.75 -4.72
C GLN A 163 5.53 2.26 -5.07
N PRO A 164 4.44 1.51 -5.24
CA PRO A 164 3.02 1.91 -5.27
C PRO A 164 2.33 1.93 -3.91
N HIS A 165 3.06 1.73 -2.82
CA HIS A 165 2.52 1.57 -1.47
C HIS A 165 2.89 2.75 -0.58
N GLU A 166 2.05 3.00 0.40
CA GLU A 166 2.32 3.88 1.52
C GLU A 166 2.59 2.98 2.73
N LEU A 167 3.74 3.15 3.35
CA LEU A 167 4.10 2.46 4.58
C LEU A 167 3.74 3.34 5.77
N ASP A 168 3.16 2.73 6.80
CA ASP A 168 2.81 3.46 8.01
C ASP A 168 4.06 3.92 8.75
N CYS A 169 5.13 3.17 8.66
CA CYS A 169 6.37 3.49 9.35
C CYS A 169 7.60 2.83 8.70
N PHE A 170 8.74 3.45 8.95
CA PHE A 170 10.04 2.96 8.51
C PHE A 170 11.03 3.00 9.66
N PHE A 171 11.52 1.82 10.03
CA PHE A 171 12.59 1.69 11.01
C PHE A 171 13.91 1.36 10.33
N VAL A 172 15.01 1.66 11.01
CA VAL A 172 16.36 1.31 10.58
C VAL A 172 17.09 0.65 11.74
N MET A 173 17.64 -0.52 11.46
CA MET A 173 18.58 -1.22 12.34
C MET A 173 20.02 -0.96 11.90
N LYS A 174 20.87 -0.53 12.82
CA LYS A 174 22.32 -0.41 12.58
C LYS A 174 22.99 -1.75 12.90
N LYS A 175 23.60 -2.39 11.90
CA LYS A 175 24.39 -3.62 12.07
C LYS A 175 25.81 -3.40 11.57
N GLY A 176 26.73 -3.08 12.46
CA GLY A 176 28.09 -2.63 12.11
C GLY A 176 28.04 -1.34 11.28
N ASN A 177 28.63 -1.34 10.10
CA ASN A 177 28.60 -0.21 9.16
C ASN A 177 27.38 -0.25 8.20
N ARG A 178 26.50 -1.23 8.31
CA ARG A 178 25.31 -1.37 7.45
C ARG A 178 24.09 -0.80 8.14
N ARG A 179 23.19 -0.22 7.34
CA ARG A 179 21.85 0.17 7.73
C ARG A 179 20.87 -0.78 7.08
N VAL A 180 20.09 -1.49 7.89
CA VAL A 180 19.08 -2.43 7.43
C VAL A 180 17.71 -1.76 7.56
N PRO A 181 17.03 -1.47 6.47
CA PRO A 181 15.69 -0.90 6.51
C PRO A 181 14.67 -1.96 6.94
N ILE A 182 13.70 -1.55 7.76
CA ILE A 182 12.60 -2.39 8.24
C ILE A 182 11.30 -1.64 7.95
N PRO A 183 10.64 -1.93 6.81
CA PRO A 183 9.33 -1.36 6.52
C PRO A 183 8.28 -1.97 7.44
N CYS A 184 7.39 -1.14 7.97
CA CYS A 184 6.30 -1.57 8.84
C CYS A 184 4.96 -1.05 8.32
N GLU A 185 3.99 -1.94 8.30
CA GLU A 185 2.58 -1.66 8.07
C GLU A 185 1.83 -2.07 9.34
N ALA A 186 1.13 -1.14 9.95
CA ALA A 186 0.32 -1.39 11.14
C ALA A 186 -1.16 -1.53 10.75
N LYS A 187 -1.87 -2.41 11.43
CA LYS A 187 -3.33 -2.52 11.29
C LYS A 187 -3.94 -2.58 12.68
N SER A 188 -4.72 -1.57 13.00
CA SER A 188 -5.59 -1.62 14.17
C SER A 188 -6.82 -2.46 13.81
N LYS A 189 -7.18 -3.38 14.69
CA LYS A 189 -8.47 -4.07 14.62
C LYS A 189 -9.55 -3.13 15.11
N GLY A 190 -10.14 -2.31 14.21
CA GLY A 190 -11.34 -1.54 14.52
C GLY A 190 -11.39 -1.01 15.96
N ASN A 191 -12.51 -0.91 16.63
CA ASN A 191 -12.63 -0.41 17.99
C ASN A 191 -12.19 -1.38 19.12
N ASP A 192 -11.45 -2.42 18.82
CA ASP A 192 -10.86 -3.29 19.85
C ASP A 192 -9.75 -2.50 20.54
N VAL A 193 -10.07 -2.04 21.74
CA VAL A 193 -9.15 -1.42 22.69
C VAL A 193 -7.92 -2.30 22.79
N LEU A 194 -6.73 -1.71 22.55
CA LEU A 194 -5.49 -2.31 23.01
C LEU A 194 -5.65 -2.54 24.53
N THR A 195 -6.02 -3.75 24.92
CA THR A 195 -5.96 -4.17 26.32
C THR A 195 -4.49 -4.43 26.57
N LEU A 196 -3.82 -3.43 27.09
CA LEU A 196 -2.42 -3.50 27.55
C LEU A 196 -2.38 -4.14 28.92
#